data_469ce634c4b1c60e183f8923fdca392b
#
_entry.id   469ce634c4b1c60e183f8923fdca392b
#
_cell.length_a   1.000
_cell.length_b   1.000
_cell.length_c   1.000
_cell.angle_alpha   90.00
_cell.angle_beta   90.00
_cell.angle_gamma   90.00
#
_symmetry.space_group_name_H-M   'P 1'
#
loop_
_entity.id
_entity.type
_entity.pdbx_description
1 polymer ?
#
loop_
_entity_poly.entity_id
_entity_poly.type
_entity_poly.pdbx_seq_one_letter_code
_entity_poly.pdbx_strand_id
1 'polypeptide(L)'
;MTVGRTEVTRGPTSLAEMARLSGEFAERHNLVYCVLWLTGELDIAAVREAWRGVCLSHDVLRRAYVSPDEACTYDDVLGEVEFYTADTDTEALKTVRQITTPFDLAGVGLSRIAIVQRDERRHLLAIVLDHIIVDEKTWNRLMADFGEFYERAIQGASAPDKVEKNAYHDFALLERHELSTAWGEERRAFWRSQTDRFGTFPPPFPIACEAKGESRLTAVHHALPADAKARVLDLAKRARATPFVTVASAVLASLQEVSGAPTVGATTPFHGRVLPGTADIAGLFVQMVPLQLTAGARRPLETVREVFSHTLDVFEYNLPLRSAGRLWNEELVSVDRQAGVSVTLDKRTMSFGESLLVGTKAEIVPLYVPGEVTWPRTLQFMWEMDGMAPRLSVYYNENYFPDEAVESLIQAAENFVLSTDS
;
A
#
# COMPACT_ATOMS: atom_id res chain seq x y z
N MET A 1 16.30 -1.57 32.25
CA MET A 1 17.44 -2.48 31.96
C MET A 1 17.17 -3.08 30.59
N THR A 2 17.89 -2.67 29.58
CA THR A 2 17.84 -3.25 28.24
C THR A 2 18.42 -4.65 28.35
N VAL A 3 17.56 -5.67 28.35
CA VAL A 3 17.99 -7.06 28.15
C VAL A 3 18.71 -7.08 26.82
N GLY A 4 19.96 -7.55 26.80
CA GLY A 4 20.77 -7.59 25.59
C GLY A 4 20.10 -8.46 24.56
N ARG A 5 19.56 -7.82 23.51
CA ARG A 5 18.93 -8.49 22.38
C ARG A 5 20.00 -9.14 21.52
N THR A 6 19.73 -10.34 21.02
CA THR A 6 20.66 -11.05 20.15
C THR A 6 20.33 -10.71 18.71
N GLU A 7 21.21 -9.94 18.07
CA GLU A 7 21.20 -9.72 16.63
C GLU A 7 21.50 -11.04 15.91
N VAL A 8 20.63 -11.45 14.98
CA VAL A 8 20.77 -12.70 14.22
C VAL A 8 21.41 -12.45 12.88
N THR A 9 20.93 -11.43 12.18
CA THR A 9 21.42 -11.06 10.85
C THR A 9 21.54 -9.55 10.72
N ARG A 10 22.54 -9.12 9.96
CA ARG A 10 22.74 -7.74 9.53
C ARG A 10 23.00 -7.72 8.03
N GLY A 11 22.36 -6.82 7.32
CA GLY A 11 22.51 -6.72 5.87
C GLY A 11 21.73 -5.56 5.25
N PRO A 12 21.63 -5.54 3.92
CA PRO A 12 21.00 -4.43 3.24
C PRO A 12 19.49 -4.38 3.52
N THR A 13 18.96 -3.17 3.42
CA THR A 13 17.53 -2.97 3.21
C THR A 13 17.15 -3.40 1.79
N SER A 14 15.90 -3.82 1.57
CA SER A 14 15.36 -3.93 0.22
C SER A 14 15.23 -2.55 -0.43
N LEU A 15 15.06 -2.51 -1.75
CA LEU A 15 14.84 -1.23 -2.45
C LEU A 15 13.56 -0.54 -2.00
N ALA A 16 12.51 -1.29 -1.66
CA ALA A 16 11.26 -0.75 -1.14
C ALA A 16 11.44 -0.14 0.26
N GLU A 17 12.15 -0.83 1.16
CA GLU A 17 12.52 -0.29 2.47
C GLU A 17 13.39 0.98 2.34
N MET A 18 14.40 0.94 1.46
CA MET A 18 15.26 2.10 1.20
C MET A 18 14.45 3.30 0.69
N ALA A 19 13.50 3.09 -0.22
CA ALA A 19 12.62 4.14 -0.71
C ALA A 19 11.83 4.75 0.45
N ARG A 20 11.31 3.94 1.37
CA ARG A 20 10.55 4.38 2.54
C ARG A 20 11.42 5.15 3.55
N LEU A 21 12.68 4.77 3.71
CA LEU A 21 13.62 5.38 4.66
C LEU A 21 14.33 6.63 4.11
N SER A 22 14.14 6.95 2.83
CA SER A 22 14.85 8.04 2.16
C SER A 22 13.93 9.19 1.79
N GLY A 23 14.44 10.43 1.89
CA GLY A 23 13.76 11.65 1.44
C GLY A 23 12.57 12.05 2.29
N GLU A 24 11.56 12.66 1.67
CA GLU A 24 10.37 13.20 2.34
C GLU A 24 9.53 12.15 3.09
N PHE A 25 9.76 10.87 2.80
CA PHE A 25 9.07 9.76 3.45
C PHE A 25 9.68 9.37 4.80
N ALA A 26 10.96 9.68 5.02
CA ALA A 26 11.66 9.27 6.23
C ALA A 26 11.08 9.91 7.51
N GLU A 27 10.58 11.14 7.39
CA GLU A 27 10.02 11.90 8.52
C GLU A 27 8.52 11.66 8.73
N ARG A 28 7.87 10.87 7.87
CA ARG A 28 6.42 10.67 7.91
C ARG A 28 6.09 9.32 8.51
N HIS A 29 5.17 9.35 9.44
CA HIS A 29 4.58 8.15 10.01
C HIS A 29 3.60 7.54 9.02
N ASN A 30 3.75 6.29 8.71
CA ASN A 30 2.86 5.57 7.81
C ASN A 30 2.42 4.26 8.48
N LEU A 31 1.25 4.30 9.08
CA LEU A 31 0.69 3.17 9.81
C LEU A 31 -0.35 2.43 8.95
N VAL A 32 -0.25 1.13 8.95
CA VAL A 32 -1.30 0.23 8.46
C VAL A 32 -1.97 -0.38 9.67
N TYR A 33 -3.27 -0.17 9.82
CA TYR A 33 -3.99 -0.65 10.99
C TYR A 33 -5.37 -1.18 10.64
N CYS A 34 -5.84 -2.08 11.48
CA CYS A 34 -7.21 -2.56 11.44
C CYS A 34 -7.77 -2.61 12.86
N VAL A 35 -9.02 -2.20 12.99
CA VAL A 35 -9.76 -2.26 14.25
C VAL A 35 -11.03 -3.04 14.03
N LEU A 36 -11.26 -4.04 14.87
CA LEU A 36 -12.36 -4.99 14.74
C LEU A 36 -13.12 -5.09 16.06
N TRP A 37 -14.44 -4.94 16.03
CA TRP A 37 -15.26 -5.53 17.09
C TRP A 37 -15.31 -7.04 16.91
N LEU A 38 -14.94 -7.76 17.98
CA LEU A 38 -15.07 -9.21 18.06
C LEU A 38 -16.22 -9.52 19.03
N THR A 39 -17.16 -10.32 18.57
CA THR A 39 -18.28 -10.81 19.41
C THR A 39 -18.18 -12.33 19.50
N GLY A 40 -18.05 -12.86 20.70
CA GLY A 40 -17.87 -14.29 20.96
C GLY A 40 -16.91 -14.56 22.11
N GLU A 41 -16.55 -15.81 22.29
CA GLU A 41 -15.56 -16.22 23.28
C GLU A 41 -14.15 -15.99 22.74
N LEU A 42 -13.32 -15.28 23.48
CA LEU A 42 -11.95 -14.94 23.09
C LEU A 42 -10.98 -15.40 24.18
N ASP A 43 -10.07 -16.31 23.81
CA ASP A 43 -8.98 -16.73 24.69
C ASP A 43 -7.77 -15.78 24.49
N ILE A 44 -7.53 -14.93 25.48
CA ILE A 44 -6.45 -13.93 25.44
C ILE A 44 -5.06 -14.60 25.45
N ALA A 45 -4.91 -15.75 26.12
CA ALA A 45 -3.64 -16.47 26.14
C ALA A 45 -3.35 -17.05 24.75
N ALA A 46 -4.36 -17.60 24.09
CA ALA A 46 -4.26 -18.08 22.72
C ALA A 46 -3.97 -16.94 21.73
N VAL A 47 -4.53 -15.73 21.90
CA VAL A 47 -4.19 -14.56 21.08
C VAL A 47 -2.72 -14.19 21.22
N ARG A 48 -2.18 -14.18 22.44
CA ARG A 48 -0.75 -13.89 22.68
C ARG A 48 0.16 -14.91 22.02
N GLU A 49 -0.16 -16.19 22.18
CA GLU A 49 0.61 -17.29 21.60
C GLU A 49 0.54 -17.27 20.06
N ALA A 50 -0.63 -17.00 19.49
CA ALA A 50 -0.82 -16.87 18.07
C ALA A 50 0.02 -15.72 17.48
N TRP A 51 -0.04 -14.54 18.10
CA TRP A 51 0.74 -13.40 17.61
C TRP A 51 2.26 -13.62 17.77
N ARG A 52 2.66 -14.25 18.86
CA ARG A 52 4.04 -14.71 19.04
C ARG A 52 4.47 -15.62 17.88
N GLY A 53 3.63 -16.58 17.50
CA GLY A 53 3.86 -17.46 16.36
C GLY A 53 4.03 -16.72 15.04
N VAL A 54 3.17 -15.73 14.78
CA VAL A 54 3.28 -14.85 13.58
C VAL A 54 4.63 -14.12 13.57
N CYS A 55 5.02 -13.51 14.69
CA CYS A 55 6.29 -12.80 14.78
C CYS A 55 7.51 -13.72 14.59
N LEU A 56 7.46 -14.94 15.09
CA LEU A 56 8.53 -15.94 14.89
C LEU A 56 8.61 -16.43 13.45
N SER A 57 7.47 -16.55 12.77
CA SER A 57 7.38 -17.07 11.41
C SER A 57 7.85 -16.07 10.35
N HIS A 58 7.85 -14.77 10.66
CA HIS A 58 8.15 -13.72 9.69
C HIS A 58 9.24 -12.78 10.21
N ASP A 59 10.43 -12.89 9.64
CA ASP A 59 11.60 -12.11 10.06
C ASP A 59 11.42 -10.59 9.92
N VAL A 60 10.60 -10.14 8.97
CA VAL A 60 10.29 -8.72 8.79
C VAL A 60 9.67 -8.08 10.05
N LEU A 61 8.89 -8.82 10.85
CA LEU A 61 8.30 -8.34 12.10
C LEU A 61 9.34 -8.16 13.24
N ARG A 62 10.54 -8.68 13.04
CA ARG A 62 11.65 -8.63 14.00
C ARG A 62 12.82 -7.76 13.50
N ARG A 63 12.56 -6.97 12.45
CA ARG A 63 13.53 -6.13 11.76
C ARG A 63 13.60 -4.74 12.42
N ALA A 64 14.80 -4.16 12.43
CA ALA A 64 15.06 -2.77 12.80
C ALA A 64 16.01 -2.12 11.79
N TYR A 65 15.91 -0.82 11.61
CA TYR A 65 16.62 -0.09 10.56
C TYR A 65 17.72 0.75 11.17
N VAL A 66 18.97 0.45 10.79
CA VAL A 66 20.18 1.15 11.25
C VAL A 66 20.40 2.40 10.39
N SER A 67 20.14 2.28 9.10
CA SER A 67 20.22 3.37 8.12
C SER A 67 19.31 3.06 6.94
N PRO A 68 19.14 3.97 5.97
CA PRO A 68 18.42 3.64 4.74
C PRO A 68 18.98 2.45 3.96
N ASP A 69 20.24 2.11 4.16
CA ASP A 69 20.93 1.05 3.42
C ASP A 69 21.12 -0.23 4.25
N GLU A 70 20.88 -0.19 5.56
CA GLU A 70 21.22 -1.28 6.47
C GLU A 70 20.09 -1.57 7.47
N ALA A 71 19.79 -2.84 7.65
CA ALA A 71 18.84 -3.33 8.65
C ALA A 71 19.39 -4.56 9.40
N CYS A 72 18.89 -4.76 10.61
CA CYS A 72 19.17 -5.90 11.45
C CYS A 72 17.90 -6.70 11.73
N THR A 73 18.03 -8.02 11.90
CA THR A 73 16.95 -8.88 12.40
C THR A 73 17.35 -9.46 13.75
N TYR A 74 16.42 -9.53 14.68
CA TYR A 74 16.63 -9.97 16.04
C TYR A 74 15.89 -11.28 16.35
N ASP A 75 16.42 -12.08 17.26
CA ASP A 75 15.76 -13.31 17.73
C ASP A 75 14.59 -13.02 18.67
N ASP A 76 14.68 -11.93 19.43
CA ASP A 76 13.71 -11.60 20.44
C ASP A 76 12.43 -11.06 19.82
N VAL A 77 11.36 -11.78 20.02
CA VAL A 77 10.04 -11.41 19.56
C VAL A 77 9.41 -10.45 20.55
N LEU A 78 9.15 -9.24 20.09
CA LEU A 78 8.50 -8.20 20.88
C LEU A 78 7.02 -8.01 20.51
N GLY A 79 6.39 -9.04 19.99
CA GLY A 79 4.97 -9.02 19.70
C GLY A 79 4.15 -9.15 20.97
N GLU A 80 4.20 -8.15 21.86
CA GLU A 80 3.31 -8.15 23.03
C GLU A 80 1.89 -7.81 22.60
N VAL A 81 0.94 -8.59 23.12
CA VAL A 81 -0.47 -8.27 23.04
C VAL A 81 -0.86 -7.51 24.30
N GLU A 82 -1.18 -6.25 24.14
CA GLU A 82 -1.63 -5.38 25.21
C GLU A 82 -3.11 -5.65 25.52
N PHE A 83 -3.45 -5.62 26.79
CA PHE A 83 -4.82 -5.90 27.23
C PHE A 83 -5.34 -4.74 28.08
N TYR A 84 -6.53 -4.27 27.74
CA TYR A 84 -7.23 -3.17 28.38
C TYR A 84 -8.68 -3.55 28.68
N THR A 85 -9.33 -2.79 29.55
CA THR A 85 -10.77 -2.86 29.79
C THR A 85 -11.40 -1.48 29.57
N ALA A 86 -12.65 -1.45 29.16
CA ALA A 86 -13.39 -0.21 28.97
C ALA A 86 -14.87 -0.39 29.35
N ASP A 87 -15.47 0.61 29.97
CA ASP A 87 -16.86 0.58 30.35
C ASP A 87 -17.81 0.99 29.23
N THR A 88 -17.31 1.66 28.20
CA THR A 88 -18.09 2.12 27.05
C THR A 88 -17.36 1.88 25.73
N ASP A 89 -18.10 1.76 24.62
CA ASP A 89 -17.52 1.65 23.27
C ASP A 89 -16.68 2.90 22.93
N THR A 90 -17.10 4.07 23.40
CA THR A 90 -16.35 5.33 23.21
C THR A 90 -15.00 5.28 23.91
N GLU A 91 -14.95 4.76 25.14
CA GLU A 91 -13.70 4.59 25.88
C GLU A 91 -12.78 3.57 25.23
N ALA A 92 -13.32 2.43 24.77
CA ALA A 92 -12.56 1.43 24.01
C ALA A 92 -11.91 2.02 22.76
N LEU A 93 -12.68 2.79 21.97
CA LEU A 93 -12.15 3.48 20.78
C LEU A 93 -11.11 4.56 21.12
N LYS A 94 -11.29 5.26 22.25
CA LYS A 94 -10.29 6.21 22.74
C LYS A 94 -8.98 5.51 23.10
N THR A 95 -9.03 4.36 23.77
CA THR A 95 -7.85 3.55 24.08
C THR A 95 -7.13 3.13 22.81
N VAL A 96 -7.85 2.63 21.81
CA VAL A 96 -7.24 2.25 20.52
C VAL A 96 -6.54 3.43 19.85
N ARG A 97 -7.14 4.62 19.86
CA ARG A 97 -6.49 5.84 19.30
C ARG A 97 -5.19 6.19 20.02
N GLN A 98 -5.07 5.92 21.30
CA GLN A 98 -3.87 6.21 22.08
C GLN A 98 -2.71 5.26 21.74
N ILE A 99 -2.99 4.02 21.33
CA ILE A 99 -1.98 3.05 20.92
C ILE A 99 -1.62 3.14 19.44
N THR A 100 -2.45 3.81 18.63
CA THR A 100 -2.18 4.04 17.21
C THR A 100 -1.25 5.25 17.07
N THR A 101 -0.01 5.05 17.49
CA THR A 101 1.05 6.07 17.46
C THR A 101 2.23 5.60 16.61
N PRO A 102 3.02 6.52 16.08
CA PRO A 102 4.21 6.20 15.29
C PRO A 102 5.17 5.24 15.99
N PHE A 103 5.90 4.48 15.17
CA PHE A 103 6.99 3.62 15.63
C PHE A 103 8.33 4.33 15.52
N ASP A 104 9.25 3.99 16.40
CA ASP A 104 10.67 4.26 16.20
C ASP A 104 11.24 3.18 15.26
N LEU A 105 11.58 3.56 14.03
CA LEU A 105 12.07 2.62 13.01
C LEU A 105 13.43 2.01 13.37
N ALA A 106 14.23 2.66 14.23
CA ALA A 106 15.45 2.08 14.77
C ALA A 106 15.17 1.08 15.92
N GLY A 107 13.96 1.10 16.45
CA GLY A 107 13.48 0.14 17.44
C GLY A 107 13.08 -1.18 16.80
N VAL A 108 13.03 -2.23 17.61
CA VAL A 108 12.46 -3.54 17.21
C VAL A 108 10.98 -3.59 17.59
N GLY A 109 10.18 -4.35 16.83
CA GLY A 109 8.75 -4.49 17.11
C GLY A 109 7.93 -3.37 16.50
N LEU A 110 7.97 -3.27 15.17
CA LEU A 110 7.19 -2.30 14.38
C LEU A 110 5.73 -2.74 14.20
N SER A 111 5.21 -3.49 15.17
CA SER A 111 3.85 -3.98 15.25
C SER A 111 3.31 -3.86 16.68
N ARG A 112 2.02 -3.57 16.82
CA ARG A 112 1.29 -3.57 18.09
C ARG A 112 -0.03 -4.27 17.91
N ILE A 113 -0.39 -5.11 18.89
CA ILE A 113 -1.75 -5.63 19.02
C ILE A 113 -2.29 -5.21 20.37
N ALA A 114 -3.53 -4.76 20.38
CA ALA A 114 -4.24 -4.49 21.61
C ALA A 114 -5.64 -5.08 21.59
N ILE A 115 -6.06 -5.59 22.74
CA ILE A 115 -7.41 -6.04 23.00
C ILE A 115 -8.00 -5.17 24.09
N VAL A 116 -9.13 -4.55 23.80
CA VAL A 116 -9.91 -3.81 24.80
C VAL A 116 -11.17 -4.60 25.09
N GLN A 117 -11.26 -5.20 26.25
CA GLN A 117 -12.44 -5.94 26.69
C GLN A 117 -13.56 -4.97 27.11
N ARG A 118 -14.73 -5.12 26.49
CA ARG A 118 -15.95 -4.39 26.81
C ARG A 118 -16.83 -5.14 27.81
N ASP A 119 -16.96 -6.43 27.58
CA ASP A 119 -17.64 -7.40 28.45
C ASP A 119 -17.11 -8.81 28.16
N GLU A 120 -17.73 -9.83 28.73
CA GLU A 120 -17.25 -11.23 28.59
C GLU A 120 -17.21 -11.74 27.15
N ARG A 121 -18.01 -11.16 26.25
CA ARG A 121 -18.17 -11.63 24.87
C ARG A 121 -17.91 -10.55 23.81
N ARG A 122 -17.57 -9.33 24.24
CA ARG A 122 -17.34 -8.20 23.31
C ARG A 122 -15.97 -7.58 23.54
N HIS A 123 -15.15 -7.62 22.52
CA HIS A 123 -13.78 -7.13 22.55
C HIS A 123 -13.50 -6.24 21.34
N LEU A 124 -12.67 -5.24 21.52
CA LEU A 124 -12.13 -4.43 20.42
C LEU A 124 -10.69 -4.88 20.19
N LEU A 125 -10.41 -5.47 19.02
CA LEU A 125 -9.07 -5.85 18.59
C LEU A 125 -8.51 -4.75 17.71
N ALA A 126 -7.32 -4.25 18.04
CA ALA A 126 -6.56 -3.35 17.19
C ALA A 126 -5.23 -3.99 16.79
N ILE A 127 -4.92 -3.98 15.50
CA ILE A 127 -3.66 -4.43 14.92
C ILE A 127 -3.05 -3.24 14.21
N VAL A 128 -1.85 -2.82 14.61
CA VAL A 128 -1.15 -1.64 14.08
C VAL A 128 0.26 -2.04 13.66
N LEU A 129 0.62 -1.76 12.41
CA LEU A 129 1.92 -2.06 11.82
C LEU A 129 2.50 -0.79 11.18
N ASP A 130 3.82 -0.59 11.22
CA ASP A 130 4.42 0.40 10.32
C ASP A 130 4.41 -0.14 8.89
N HIS A 131 4.09 0.73 7.93
CA HIS A 131 4.00 0.31 6.53
C HIS A 131 5.34 -0.18 5.95
N ILE A 132 6.47 0.11 6.62
CA ILE A 132 7.78 -0.37 6.18
C ILE A 132 7.93 -1.90 6.25
N ILE A 133 7.12 -2.56 7.10
CA ILE A 133 7.16 -4.02 7.28
C ILE A 133 6.00 -4.75 6.61
N VAL A 134 5.09 -4.04 5.96
CA VAL A 134 3.84 -4.62 5.46
C VAL A 134 3.37 -3.97 4.16
N ASP A 135 2.92 -4.81 3.23
CA ASP A 135 2.06 -4.44 2.11
C ASP A 135 0.74 -5.24 2.19
N GLU A 136 -0.18 -5.02 1.27
CA GLU A 136 -1.48 -5.71 1.24
C GLU A 136 -1.34 -7.24 1.26
N LYS A 137 -0.45 -7.79 0.42
CA LYS A 137 -0.27 -9.25 0.34
C LYS A 137 0.33 -9.81 1.62
N THR A 138 1.27 -9.08 2.21
CA THR A 138 1.84 -9.39 3.53
C THR A 138 0.78 -9.30 4.61
N TRP A 139 -0.03 -8.25 4.62
CA TRP A 139 -1.13 -8.13 5.57
C TRP A 139 -2.04 -9.36 5.54
N ASN A 140 -2.51 -9.75 4.36
CA ASN A 140 -3.39 -10.90 4.19
C ASN A 140 -2.73 -12.20 4.68
N ARG A 141 -1.43 -12.37 4.44
CA ARG A 141 -0.66 -13.51 4.93
C ARG A 141 -0.56 -13.51 6.46
N LEU A 142 -0.18 -12.38 7.07
CA LEU A 142 -0.06 -12.27 8.53
C LEU A 142 -1.40 -12.54 9.22
N MET A 143 -2.51 -12.07 8.65
CA MET A 143 -3.84 -12.31 9.22
C MET A 143 -4.28 -13.77 9.07
N ALA A 144 -3.95 -14.42 7.96
CA ALA A 144 -4.21 -15.85 7.78
C ALA A 144 -3.44 -16.70 8.79
N ASP A 145 -2.14 -16.42 8.95
CA ASP A 145 -1.29 -17.14 9.92
C ASP A 145 -1.72 -16.86 11.36
N PHE A 146 -2.16 -15.63 11.66
CA PHE A 146 -2.69 -15.26 12.97
C PHE A 146 -3.93 -16.07 13.33
N GLY A 147 -4.88 -16.21 12.40
CA GLY A 147 -6.06 -17.04 12.59
C GLY A 147 -5.73 -18.53 12.76
N GLU A 148 -4.82 -19.06 11.93
CA GLU A 148 -4.38 -20.45 12.03
C GLU A 148 -3.68 -20.74 13.37
N PHE A 149 -2.76 -19.88 13.78
CA PHE A 149 -2.06 -20.08 15.05
C PHE A 149 -2.98 -19.90 16.26
N TYR A 150 -3.98 -19.03 16.18
CA TYR A 150 -4.99 -18.92 17.23
C TYR A 150 -5.80 -20.22 17.37
N GLU A 151 -6.27 -20.78 16.26
CA GLU A 151 -6.99 -22.06 16.28
C GLU A 151 -6.15 -23.19 16.87
N ARG A 152 -4.87 -23.26 16.53
CA ARG A 152 -3.93 -24.23 17.11
C ARG A 152 -3.71 -24.01 18.61
N ALA A 153 -3.58 -22.75 19.03
CA ALA A 153 -3.35 -22.41 20.44
C ALA A 153 -4.54 -22.79 21.33
N ILE A 154 -5.78 -22.58 20.90
CA ILE A 154 -6.96 -23.02 21.65
C ILE A 154 -7.08 -24.55 21.74
N GLN A 155 -6.46 -25.28 20.81
CA GLN A 155 -6.36 -26.74 20.84
C GLN A 155 -5.18 -27.25 21.71
N GLY A 156 -4.46 -26.34 22.37
CA GLY A 156 -3.32 -26.63 23.25
C GLY A 156 -2.00 -26.86 22.52
N ALA A 157 -1.91 -26.53 21.21
CA ALA A 157 -0.66 -26.58 20.46
C ALA A 157 0.12 -25.27 20.61
N SER A 158 1.40 -25.36 20.95
CA SER A 158 2.28 -24.19 20.99
C SER A 158 2.54 -23.61 19.59
N ALA A 159 2.83 -22.32 19.53
CA ALA A 159 3.40 -21.71 18.34
C ALA A 159 4.72 -22.39 17.96
N PRO A 160 5.16 -22.31 16.70
CA PRO A 160 6.46 -22.83 16.33
C PRO A 160 7.57 -22.18 17.17
N ASP A 161 8.45 -22.98 17.74
CA ASP A 161 9.50 -22.49 18.66
C ASP A 161 10.54 -21.61 17.94
N LYS A 162 10.78 -21.87 16.68
CA LYS A 162 11.67 -21.07 15.81
C LYS A 162 11.39 -21.40 14.35
N VAL A 163 11.37 -20.37 13.52
CA VAL A 163 11.45 -20.52 12.07
C VAL A 163 12.86 -20.15 11.62
N GLU A 164 13.54 -21.10 10.95
CA GLU A 164 14.94 -20.96 10.54
C GLU A 164 15.15 -20.00 9.37
N LYS A 165 14.09 -19.38 8.83
CA LYS A 165 14.18 -18.59 7.59
C LYS A 165 14.14 -17.10 7.86
N ASN A 166 15.24 -16.42 7.54
CA ASN A 166 15.30 -14.96 7.40
C ASN A 166 14.88 -14.57 5.96
N ALA A 167 13.67 -14.97 5.55
CA ALA A 167 13.24 -14.95 4.15
C ALA A 167 13.26 -13.55 3.54
N TYR A 168 12.89 -12.53 4.30
CA TYR A 168 12.92 -11.16 3.81
C TYR A 168 14.34 -10.56 3.79
N HIS A 169 15.19 -10.95 4.75
CA HIS A 169 16.61 -10.61 4.72
C HIS A 169 17.30 -11.22 3.49
N ASP A 170 17.07 -12.51 3.22
CA ASP A 170 17.63 -13.20 2.08
C ASP A 170 17.14 -12.61 0.75
N PHE A 171 15.85 -12.18 0.72
CA PHE A 171 15.32 -11.45 -0.43
C PHE A 171 16.06 -10.12 -0.64
N ALA A 172 16.32 -9.34 0.40
CA ALA A 172 17.04 -8.08 0.27
C ALA A 172 18.47 -8.28 -0.27
N LEU A 173 19.13 -9.35 0.16
CA LEU A 173 20.46 -9.74 -0.39
C LEU A 173 20.35 -10.13 -1.86
N LEU A 174 19.37 -10.96 -2.23
CA LEU A 174 19.12 -11.37 -3.61
C LEU A 174 18.82 -10.15 -4.50
N GLU A 175 17.93 -9.27 -4.07
CA GLU A 175 17.57 -8.07 -4.83
C GLU A 175 18.80 -7.19 -5.10
N ARG A 176 19.67 -7.00 -4.10
CA ARG A 176 20.94 -6.25 -4.27
C ARG A 176 21.90 -6.94 -5.22
N HIS A 177 21.97 -8.27 -5.18
CA HIS A 177 22.80 -9.05 -6.10
C HIS A 177 22.29 -8.90 -7.53
N GLU A 178 20.99 -9.07 -7.76
CA GLU A 178 20.37 -9.02 -9.09
C GLU A 178 20.56 -7.65 -9.77
N LEU A 179 20.62 -6.55 -9.02
CA LEU A 179 20.92 -5.23 -9.60
C LEU A 179 22.31 -5.15 -10.28
N SER A 180 23.23 -6.02 -9.92
CA SER A 180 24.57 -6.07 -10.51
C SER A 180 24.70 -7.08 -11.65
N THR A 181 23.62 -7.78 -12.00
CA THR A 181 23.56 -8.77 -13.08
C THR A 181 22.95 -8.18 -14.36
N ALA A 182 22.85 -9.01 -15.40
CA ALA A 182 22.15 -8.65 -16.64
C ALA A 182 20.70 -8.18 -16.37
N TRP A 183 20.04 -8.80 -15.40
CA TRP A 183 18.69 -8.40 -14.97
C TRP A 183 18.60 -6.92 -14.53
N GLY A 184 19.57 -6.46 -13.74
CA GLY A 184 19.66 -5.07 -13.29
C GLY A 184 20.03 -4.13 -14.45
N GLU A 185 20.97 -4.51 -15.31
CA GLU A 185 21.38 -3.68 -16.44
C GLU A 185 20.28 -3.49 -17.49
N GLU A 186 19.46 -4.50 -17.78
CA GLU A 186 18.29 -4.39 -18.66
C GLU A 186 17.28 -3.37 -18.11
N ARG A 187 16.98 -3.42 -16.82
CA ARG A 187 16.09 -2.46 -16.15
C ARG A 187 16.65 -1.06 -16.15
N ARG A 188 17.93 -0.93 -15.87
CA ARG A 188 18.63 0.35 -15.91
C ARG A 188 18.58 0.98 -17.31
N ALA A 189 18.86 0.20 -18.35
CA ALA A 189 18.80 0.67 -19.74
C ALA A 189 17.37 1.10 -20.11
N PHE A 190 16.35 0.32 -19.75
CA PHE A 190 14.96 0.67 -19.97
C PHE A 190 14.60 2.00 -19.30
N TRP A 191 14.86 2.14 -17.99
CA TRP A 191 14.47 3.35 -17.25
C TRP A 191 15.27 4.60 -17.65
N ARG A 192 16.51 4.46 -18.09
CA ARG A 192 17.26 5.56 -18.73
C ARG A 192 16.56 6.02 -20.00
N SER A 193 16.15 5.09 -20.86
CA SER A 193 15.43 5.43 -22.09
C SER A 193 14.09 6.14 -21.82
N GLN A 194 13.38 5.73 -20.76
CA GLN A 194 12.15 6.41 -20.33
C GLN A 194 12.44 7.81 -19.80
N THR A 195 13.51 7.97 -19.01
CA THR A 195 13.95 9.29 -18.49
C THR A 195 14.33 10.23 -19.61
N ASP A 196 15.11 9.76 -20.59
CA ASP A 196 15.52 10.56 -21.77
C ASP A 196 14.31 10.96 -22.62
N ARG A 197 13.31 10.08 -22.73
CA ARG A 197 12.13 10.32 -23.57
C ARG A 197 11.12 11.26 -22.90
N PHE A 198 10.88 11.13 -21.60
CA PHE A 198 9.77 11.75 -20.91
C PHE A 198 10.20 12.79 -19.88
N GLY A 199 11.44 12.74 -19.42
CA GLY A 199 11.92 13.60 -18.34
C GLY A 199 11.08 13.42 -17.07
N THR A 200 10.78 14.53 -16.41
CA THR A 200 9.80 14.59 -15.32
C THR A 200 8.41 14.87 -15.89
N PHE A 201 7.41 14.11 -15.50
CA PHE A 201 6.02 14.43 -15.85
C PHE A 201 5.62 15.76 -15.22
N PRO A 202 5.14 16.72 -15.99
CA PRO A 202 4.66 17.98 -15.42
C PRO A 202 3.45 17.69 -14.52
N PRO A 203 3.25 18.47 -13.45
CA PRO A 203 2.01 18.38 -12.69
C PRO A 203 0.82 18.62 -13.63
N PRO A 204 -0.28 17.88 -13.45
CA PRO A 204 -1.45 17.97 -14.33
C PRO A 204 -2.12 19.35 -14.33
N PHE A 205 -1.79 20.18 -13.33
CA PHE A 205 -2.27 21.54 -13.18
C PHE A 205 -1.15 22.46 -12.69
N PRO A 206 -1.25 23.78 -12.97
CA PRO A 206 -0.49 24.74 -12.21
C PRO A 206 -0.93 24.62 -10.74
N ILE A 207 -0.17 23.87 -9.99
CA ILE A 207 -0.38 23.72 -8.55
C ILE A 207 -0.28 25.11 -7.95
N ALA A 208 -1.26 25.50 -7.11
CA ALA A 208 -1.17 26.72 -6.33
C ALA A 208 0.15 26.68 -5.56
N CYS A 209 1.09 27.54 -5.92
CA CYS A 209 2.53 27.36 -5.67
C CYS A 209 2.95 27.37 -4.20
N GLU A 210 2.09 27.69 -3.28
CA GLU A 210 2.43 27.67 -1.85
C GLU A 210 1.19 27.24 -1.07
N ALA A 211 1.19 26.00 -0.61
CA ALA A 211 0.22 25.56 0.38
C ALA A 211 0.32 26.45 1.61
N LYS A 212 -0.61 27.34 1.79
CA LYS A 212 -0.75 28.15 3.00
C LYS A 212 -1.59 27.36 3.99
N GLY A 213 -0.94 26.69 4.93
CA GLY A 213 -1.63 26.02 6.02
C GLY A 213 -1.35 24.53 6.14
N GLU A 214 -2.06 23.89 7.08
CA GLU A 214 -2.01 22.45 7.28
C GLU A 214 -2.59 21.71 6.06
N SER A 215 -1.98 20.57 5.74
CA SER A 215 -2.47 19.69 4.68
C SER A 215 -3.89 19.22 5.01
N ARG A 216 -4.85 19.51 4.14
CA ARG A 216 -6.24 19.12 4.31
C ARG A 216 -6.69 18.18 3.21
N LEU A 217 -6.81 16.90 3.57
CA LEU A 217 -7.32 15.88 2.66
C LEU A 217 -8.83 15.98 2.60
N THR A 218 -9.34 16.03 1.38
CA THR A 218 -10.77 16.02 1.06
C THR A 218 -11.08 14.81 0.17
N ALA A 219 -12.29 14.30 0.25
CA ALA A 219 -12.77 13.20 -0.57
C ALA A 219 -14.07 13.55 -1.27
N VAL A 220 -14.14 13.28 -2.57
CA VAL A 220 -15.37 13.28 -3.37
C VAL A 220 -15.72 11.86 -3.74
N HIS A 221 -16.94 11.44 -3.44
CA HIS A 221 -17.47 10.13 -3.80
C HIS A 221 -18.53 10.29 -4.88
N HIS A 222 -18.14 10.06 -6.13
CA HIS A 222 -19.01 10.20 -7.30
C HIS A 222 -19.66 8.86 -7.64
N ALA A 223 -20.99 8.82 -7.62
CA ALA A 223 -21.75 7.63 -8.02
C ALA A 223 -21.70 7.48 -9.55
N LEU A 224 -21.25 6.35 -10.04
CA LEU A 224 -21.22 6.02 -11.44
C LEU A 224 -22.55 5.39 -11.88
N PRO A 225 -22.93 5.46 -13.17
CA PRO A 225 -24.08 4.73 -13.71
C PRO A 225 -23.99 3.23 -13.42
N ALA A 226 -25.13 2.58 -13.23
CA ALA A 226 -25.19 1.18 -12.85
C ALA A 226 -24.53 0.23 -13.88
N ASP A 227 -24.43 0.65 -15.14
CA ASP A 227 -23.79 -0.10 -16.23
C ASP A 227 -22.28 0.22 -16.40
N ALA A 228 -21.72 1.13 -15.60
CA ALA A 228 -20.30 1.54 -15.71
C ALA A 228 -19.34 0.35 -15.62
N LYS A 229 -19.59 -0.60 -14.69
CA LYS A 229 -18.79 -1.84 -14.59
C LYS A 229 -18.83 -2.65 -15.88
N ALA A 230 -20.01 -2.83 -16.47
CA ALA A 230 -20.18 -3.59 -17.70
C ALA A 230 -19.44 -2.91 -18.87
N ARG A 231 -19.47 -1.58 -18.96
CA ARG A 231 -18.75 -0.79 -19.97
C ARG A 231 -17.24 -0.88 -19.82
N VAL A 232 -16.71 -0.78 -18.59
CA VAL A 232 -15.28 -0.99 -18.32
C VAL A 232 -14.84 -2.38 -18.77
N LEU A 233 -15.62 -3.42 -18.46
CA LEU A 233 -15.29 -4.80 -18.82
C LEU A 233 -15.39 -5.03 -20.34
N ASP A 234 -16.38 -4.44 -21.03
CA ASP A 234 -16.50 -4.53 -22.50
C ASP A 234 -15.32 -3.83 -23.19
N LEU A 235 -14.99 -2.61 -22.79
CA LEU A 235 -13.86 -1.86 -23.36
C LEU A 235 -12.54 -2.57 -23.11
N ALA A 236 -12.31 -3.10 -21.90
CA ALA A 236 -11.16 -3.92 -21.58
C ALA A 236 -11.04 -5.14 -22.50
N LYS A 237 -12.14 -5.88 -22.69
CA LYS A 237 -12.19 -7.05 -23.57
C LYS A 237 -11.88 -6.69 -25.03
N ARG A 238 -12.48 -5.63 -25.56
CA ARG A 238 -12.26 -5.14 -26.94
C ARG A 238 -10.83 -4.66 -27.15
N ALA A 239 -10.25 -4.02 -26.15
CA ALA A 239 -8.85 -3.59 -26.16
C ALA A 239 -7.85 -4.74 -25.95
N ARG A 240 -8.30 -5.90 -25.47
CA ARG A 240 -7.48 -7.01 -24.96
C ARG A 240 -6.60 -6.58 -23.78
N ALA A 241 -7.13 -5.69 -22.95
CA ALA A 241 -6.49 -5.15 -21.77
C ALA A 241 -7.19 -5.63 -20.48
N THR A 242 -6.71 -5.19 -19.34
CA THR A 242 -7.35 -5.46 -18.05
C THR A 242 -8.35 -4.37 -17.69
N PRO A 243 -9.33 -4.63 -16.82
CA PRO A 243 -10.21 -3.60 -16.27
C PRO A 243 -9.44 -2.46 -15.59
N PHE A 244 -8.37 -2.79 -14.90
CA PHE A 244 -7.48 -1.80 -14.28
C PHE A 244 -6.90 -0.83 -15.32
N VAL A 245 -6.32 -1.34 -16.41
CA VAL A 245 -5.76 -0.48 -17.48
C VAL A 245 -6.83 0.41 -18.10
N THR A 246 -8.08 -0.08 -18.22
CA THR A 246 -9.18 0.72 -18.74
C THR A 246 -9.50 1.91 -17.85
N VAL A 247 -9.61 1.72 -16.52
CA VAL A 247 -9.85 2.84 -15.59
C VAL A 247 -8.63 3.75 -15.46
N ALA A 248 -7.42 3.22 -15.54
CA ALA A 248 -6.20 4.02 -15.58
C ALA A 248 -6.15 4.90 -16.84
N SER A 249 -6.57 4.35 -17.99
CA SER A 249 -6.67 5.12 -19.25
C SER A 249 -7.71 6.24 -19.16
N ALA A 250 -8.83 5.99 -18.47
CA ALA A 250 -9.83 7.03 -18.24
C ALA A 250 -9.27 8.20 -17.42
N VAL A 251 -8.49 7.90 -16.37
CA VAL A 251 -7.83 8.95 -15.57
C VAL A 251 -6.75 9.69 -16.38
N LEU A 252 -5.90 8.97 -17.11
CA LEU A 252 -4.88 9.62 -17.95
C LEU A 252 -5.50 10.49 -19.04
N ALA A 253 -6.57 10.02 -19.69
CA ALA A 253 -7.29 10.81 -20.68
C ALA A 253 -7.93 12.06 -20.07
N SER A 254 -8.53 11.95 -18.88
CA SER A 254 -9.09 13.10 -18.15
C SER A 254 -8.01 14.14 -17.79
N LEU A 255 -6.83 13.67 -17.38
CA LEU A 255 -5.69 14.55 -17.11
C LEU A 255 -5.25 15.31 -18.39
N GLN A 256 -5.21 14.63 -19.54
CA GLN A 256 -4.89 15.29 -20.81
C GLN A 256 -5.95 16.32 -21.20
N GLU A 257 -7.23 15.94 -21.12
CA GLU A 257 -8.34 16.81 -21.50
C GLU A 257 -8.39 18.08 -20.66
N VAL A 258 -8.30 17.93 -19.33
CA VAL A 258 -8.45 19.06 -18.40
C VAL A 258 -7.17 19.93 -18.35
N SER A 259 -5.98 19.35 -18.44
CA SER A 259 -4.73 20.12 -18.41
C SER A 259 -4.30 20.68 -19.76
N GLY A 260 -4.78 20.11 -20.88
CA GLY A 260 -4.31 20.39 -22.21
C GLY A 260 -2.86 19.93 -22.47
N ALA A 261 -2.23 19.20 -21.55
CA ALA A 261 -0.87 18.72 -21.68
C ALA A 261 -0.78 17.56 -22.69
N PRO A 262 0.18 17.55 -23.62
CA PRO A 262 0.31 16.48 -24.62
C PRO A 262 0.76 15.14 -23.99
N THR A 263 1.42 15.20 -22.84
CA THR A 263 1.89 14.03 -22.08
C THR A 263 1.48 14.21 -20.63
N VAL A 264 0.85 13.18 -20.10
CA VAL A 264 0.43 13.12 -18.70
C VAL A 264 0.88 11.83 -18.06
N GLY A 265 1.03 11.84 -16.74
CA GLY A 265 1.41 10.68 -15.96
C GLY A 265 0.59 10.53 -14.69
N ALA A 266 0.46 9.31 -14.26
CA ALA A 266 -0.08 8.91 -12.97
C ALA A 266 0.76 7.77 -12.42
N THR A 267 0.50 7.36 -11.20
CA THR A 267 1.15 6.19 -10.58
C THR A 267 0.12 5.15 -10.19
N THR A 268 0.57 3.92 -10.06
CA THR A 268 -0.24 2.86 -9.46
C THR A 268 0.61 2.01 -8.54
N PRO A 269 0.04 1.48 -7.45
CA PRO A 269 0.75 0.48 -6.66
C PRO A 269 0.91 -0.81 -7.48
N PHE A 270 2.10 -1.37 -7.42
CA PHE A 270 2.45 -2.66 -8.02
C PHE A 270 3.02 -3.57 -6.95
N HIS A 271 2.69 -4.86 -7.00
CA HIS A 271 3.01 -5.81 -5.92
C HIS A 271 4.51 -6.05 -5.69
N GLY A 272 5.40 -5.69 -6.62
CA GLY A 272 6.87 -5.74 -6.49
C GLY A 272 7.53 -7.12 -6.34
N ARG A 273 6.76 -8.20 -6.29
CA ARG A 273 7.28 -9.57 -6.13
C ARG A 273 7.65 -10.17 -7.48
N VAL A 274 8.70 -9.61 -8.10
CA VAL A 274 9.13 -9.96 -9.46
C VAL A 274 10.26 -11.01 -9.49
N LEU A 275 10.99 -11.17 -8.40
CA LEU A 275 12.03 -12.19 -8.31
C LEU A 275 11.42 -13.56 -7.94
N PRO A 276 11.98 -14.67 -8.48
CA PRO A 276 11.51 -16.01 -8.13
C PRO A 276 11.55 -16.28 -6.62
N GLY A 277 10.57 -17.01 -6.10
CA GLY A 277 10.50 -17.39 -4.70
C GLY A 277 9.97 -16.32 -3.74
N THR A 278 9.64 -15.11 -4.23
CA THR A 278 9.16 -14.00 -3.37
C THR A 278 7.66 -14.01 -3.09
N ALA A 279 6.91 -14.90 -3.74
CA ALA A 279 5.44 -14.91 -3.70
C ALA A 279 4.86 -14.97 -2.28
N ASP A 280 5.47 -15.75 -1.38
CA ASP A 280 4.98 -16.01 -0.03
C ASP A 280 5.81 -15.35 1.07
N ILE A 281 6.78 -14.52 0.71
CA ILE A 281 7.59 -13.78 1.70
C ILE A 281 6.77 -12.60 2.24
N ALA A 282 6.67 -12.50 3.56
CA ALA A 282 6.11 -11.33 4.23
C ALA A 282 7.13 -10.18 4.23
N GLY A 283 6.68 -8.96 3.94
CA GLY A 283 7.51 -7.76 3.91
C GLY A 283 6.94 -6.65 3.03
N LEU A 284 7.64 -5.55 2.92
CA LEU A 284 7.30 -4.44 2.02
C LEU A 284 7.86 -4.70 0.62
N PHE A 285 7.00 -5.02 -0.31
CA PHE A 285 7.36 -5.20 -1.72
C PHE A 285 6.67 -4.18 -2.63
N VAL A 286 5.52 -3.66 -2.17
CA VAL A 286 4.74 -2.72 -2.97
C VAL A 286 5.56 -1.49 -3.33
N GLN A 287 5.43 -1.07 -4.57
CA GLN A 287 6.08 0.11 -5.11
C GLN A 287 5.13 0.85 -6.04
N MET A 288 5.32 2.16 -6.13
CA MET A 288 4.56 2.97 -7.07
C MET A 288 5.25 2.94 -8.42
N VAL A 289 4.52 2.54 -9.45
CA VAL A 289 5.03 2.49 -10.83
C VAL A 289 4.36 3.57 -11.68
N PRO A 290 5.10 4.22 -12.60
CA PRO A 290 4.55 5.25 -13.45
C PRO A 290 3.67 4.66 -14.55
N LEU A 291 2.55 5.31 -14.79
CA LEU A 291 1.69 5.13 -15.95
C LEU A 291 1.71 6.42 -16.75
N GLN A 292 1.63 6.35 -18.07
CA GLN A 292 1.66 7.53 -18.91
C GLN A 292 0.77 7.41 -20.14
N LEU A 293 0.37 8.55 -20.65
CA LEU A 293 -0.31 8.69 -21.93
C LEU A 293 0.37 9.83 -22.70
N THR A 294 0.78 9.54 -23.94
CA THR A 294 1.38 10.49 -24.87
C THR A 294 0.51 10.62 -26.10
N ALA A 295 0.31 11.84 -26.57
CA ALA A 295 -0.44 12.18 -27.77
C ALA A 295 -1.97 12.38 -27.61
N GLY A 296 -2.48 13.31 -28.43
CA GLY A 296 -3.80 13.95 -28.35
C GLY A 296 -5.02 13.05 -28.52
N ALA A 297 -6.18 13.67 -28.50
CA ALA A 297 -7.50 13.05 -28.51
C ALA A 297 -7.60 11.82 -29.40
N ARG A 298 -7.74 10.64 -28.79
CA ARG A 298 -7.93 9.36 -29.45
C ARG A 298 -9.26 8.75 -28.99
N ARG A 299 -9.74 7.79 -29.76
CA ARG A 299 -10.87 6.97 -29.32
C ARG A 299 -10.49 6.18 -28.08
N PRO A 300 -11.40 5.95 -27.12
CA PRO A 300 -11.12 5.21 -25.90
C PRO A 300 -10.42 3.87 -26.12
N LEU A 301 -10.83 3.12 -27.16
CA LEU A 301 -10.22 1.83 -27.49
C LEU A 301 -8.72 1.95 -27.84
N GLU A 302 -8.34 2.98 -28.58
CA GLU A 302 -6.94 3.22 -28.97
C GLU A 302 -6.11 3.67 -27.76
N THR A 303 -6.68 4.53 -26.95
CA THR A 303 -6.06 4.99 -25.69
C THR A 303 -5.78 3.83 -24.73
N VAL A 304 -6.77 2.94 -24.54
CA VAL A 304 -6.57 1.77 -23.66
C VAL A 304 -5.48 0.83 -24.20
N ARG A 305 -5.39 0.64 -25.51
CA ARG A 305 -4.32 -0.18 -26.12
C ARG A 305 -2.94 0.42 -25.94
N GLU A 306 -2.81 1.74 -26.07
CA GLU A 306 -1.53 2.43 -25.85
C GLU A 306 -1.09 2.33 -24.42
N VAL A 307 -1.97 2.66 -23.45
CA VAL A 307 -1.68 2.56 -22.02
C VAL A 307 -1.37 1.11 -21.64
N PHE A 308 -2.07 0.13 -22.22
CA PHE A 308 -1.81 -1.28 -21.97
C PHE A 308 -0.40 -1.70 -22.40
N SER A 309 0.00 -1.34 -23.63
CA SER A 309 1.34 -1.67 -24.14
C SER A 309 2.42 -1.10 -23.24
N HIS A 310 2.29 0.18 -22.85
CA HIS A 310 3.25 0.80 -21.95
C HIS A 310 3.25 0.17 -20.54
N THR A 311 2.07 -0.18 -20.03
CA THR A 311 1.94 -0.81 -18.70
C THR A 311 2.64 -2.18 -18.65
N LEU A 312 2.61 -2.95 -19.73
CA LEU A 312 3.32 -4.24 -19.81
C LEU A 312 4.83 -4.04 -19.66
N ASP A 313 5.41 -3.09 -20.40
CA ASP A 313 6.84 -2.78 -20.32
C ASP A 313 7.23 -2.30 -18.91
N VAL A 314 6.43 -1.41 -18.32
CA VAL A 314 6.66 -0.88 -16.98
C VAL A 314 6.60 -1.99 -15.92
N PHE A 315 5.70 -2.95 -16.06
CA PHE A 315 5.59 -4.07 -15.12
C PHE A 315 6.72 -5.09 -15.30
N GLU A 316 7.18 -5.33 -16.53
CA GLU A 316 8.29 -6.21 -16.82
C GLU A 316 9.61 -5.67 -16.27
N TYR A 317 9.88 -4.39 -16.51
CA TYR A 317 11.12 -3.73 -16.05
C TYR A 317 10.98 -3.04 -14.70
N ASN A 318 9.96 -3.42 -13.94
CA ASN A 318 9.67 -2.78 -12.65
C ASN A 318 10.82 -2.91 -11.65
N LEU A 319 11.06 -1.81 -10.93
CA LEU A 319 11.86 -1.73 -9.71
C LEU A 319 11.57 -0.40 -8.97
N PRO A 320 11.89 -0.28 -7.68
CA PRO A 320 11.79 0.97 -6.93
C PRO A 320 12.78 2.02 -7.46
N LEU A 321 12.34 2.83 -8.43
CA LEU A 321 13.20 3.72 -9.23
C LEU A 321 14.09 4.64 -8.42
N ARG A 322 13.56 5.21 -7.33
CA ARG A 322 14.31 6.12 -6.47
C ARG A 322 15.51 5.42 -5.81
N SER A 323 15.28 4.23 -5.26
CA SER A 323 16.33 3.47 -4.60
C SER A 323 17.36 2.93 -5.60
N ALA A 324 16.88 2.42 -6.74
CA ALA A 324 17.76 1.95 -7.81
C ALA A 324 18.58 3.10 -8.39
N GLY A 325 18.00 4.25 -8.68
CA GLY A 325 18.71 5.45 -9.13
C GLY A 325 19.79 5.89 -8.14
N ARG A 326 19.46 5.89 -6.82
CA ARG A 326 20.45 6.18 -5.78
C ARG A 326 21.65 5.22 -5.83
N LEU A 327 21.40 3.91 -5.97
CA LEU A 327 22.46 2.91 -6.03
C LEU A 327 23.31 3.02 -7.30
N TRP A 328 22.70 3.40 -8.41
CA TRP A 328 23.38 3.59 -9.68
C TRP A 328 23.98 5.00 -9.84
N ASN A 329 23.75 5.88 -8.87
CA ASN A 329 24.10 7.31 -8.93
C ASN A 329 23.50 8.00 -10.17
N GLU A 330 22.22 7.75 -10.42
CA GLU A 330 21.47 8.25 -11.57
C GLU A 330 20.16 8.88 -11.11
N GLU A 331 19.77 9.94 -11.80
CA GLU A 331 18.46 10.53 -11.66
C GLU A 331 17.51 9.87 -12.67
N LEU A 332 16.80 8.86 -12.23
CA LEU A 332 15.76 8.20 -13.01
C LEU A 332 14.44 8.97 -12.89
N VAL A 333 13.48 8.67 -13.77
CA VAL A 333 12.13 9.27 -13.78
C VAL A 333 11.60 9.36 -12.34
N SER A 334 11.54 10.58 -11.83
CA SER A 334 11.11 10.82 -10.45
C SER A 334 9.59 10.96 -10.39
N VAL A 335 8.93 9.92 -9.98
CA VAL A 335 7.49 9.93 -9.73
C VAL A 335 7.13 10.75 -8.48
N ASP A 336 8.10 10.93 -7.57
CA ASP A 336 7.89 11.48 -6.22
C ASP A 336 7.80 13.01 -6.15
N ARG A 337 8.28 13.73 -7.15
CA ARG A 337 8.28 15.21 -7.14
C ARG A 337 7.09 15.82 -7.86
N GLN A 338 6.30 15.00 -8.52
CA GLN A 338 5.15 15.49 -9.30
C GLN A 338 3.89 15.31 -8.48
N ALA A 339 2.91 16.13 -8.73
CA ALA A 339 1.60 15.98 -8.13
C ALA A 339 1.26 14.51 -8.09
N GLY A 340 1.16 13.96 -6.90
CA GLY A 340 1.04 12.53 -6.68
C GLY A 340 -0.29 11.99 -7.18
N VAL A 341 -0.51 12.05 -8.50
CA VAL A 341 -1.69 11.44 -9.12
C VAL A 341 -1.51 9.93 -9.06
N SER A 342 -2.45 9.26 -8.43
CA SER A 342 -2.47 7.81 -8.37
C SER A 342 -3.82 7.23 -8.76
N VAL A 343 -3.78 6.03 -9.33
CA VAL A 343 -4.96 5.30 -9.77
C VAL A 343 -4.98 3.93 -9.16
N THR A 344 -6.10 3.55 -8.58
CA THR A 344 -6.35 2.20 -8.09
C THR A 344 -7.71 1.70 -8.55
N LEU A 345 -7.79 0.39 -8.76
CA LEU A 345 -9.06 -0.32 -8.88
C LEU A 345 -9.25 -1.09 -7.59
N ASP A 346 -10.22 -0.66 -6.79
CA ASP A 346 -10.46 -1.23 -5.47
C ASP A 346 -10.99 -2.67 -5.61
N LYS A 347 -10.14 -3.57 -5.20
CA LYS A 347 -10.59 -4.87 -4.71
C LYS A 347 -10.54 -4.72 -3.21
N ARG A 348 -11.65 -4.81 -2.51
CA ARG A 348 -11.67 -4.79 -1.04
C ARG A 348 -10.57 -5.69 -0.50
N THR A 349 -9.49 -5.06 -0.10
CA THR A 349 -8.20 -5.70 0.16
C THR A 349 -8.14 -6.33 1.54
N MET A 350 -8.96 -5.84 2.48
CA MET A 350 -9.07 -6.39 3.81
C MET A 350 -10.30 -7.30 3.93
N SER A 351 -10.20 -8.50 3.39
CA SER A 351 -11.21 -9.55 3.60
C SER A 351 -10.78 -10.40 4.79
N PHE A 352 -11.38 -10.16 5.94
CA PHE A 352 -11.16 -11.02 7.13
C PHE A 352 -12.11 -12.21 7.16
N GLY A 353 -12.83 -12.55 6.15
CA GLY A 353 -13.90 -13.52 6.26
C GLY A 353 -14.91 -13.14 7.36
N GLU A 354 -15.82 -14.01 7.71
CA GLU A 354 -16.77 -13.76 8.82
C GLU A 354 -16.12 -13.91 10.21
N SER A 355 -14.94 -14.52 10.30
CA SER A 355 -14.20 -14.75 11.55
C SER A 355 -12.69 -14.73 11.31
N LEU A 356 -11.98 -13.74 11.87
CA LEU A 356 -10.52 -13.75 11.92
C LEU A 356 -10.02 -14.76 12.97
N LEU A 357 -10.69 -14.82 14.12
CA LEU A 357 -10.38 -15.71 15.22
C LEU A 357 -11.57 -16.65 15.46
N VAL A 358 -11.34 -17.93 15.37
CA VAL A 358 -12.38 -18.95 15.53
C VAL A 358 -13.12 -18.76 16.87
N GLY A 359 -14.44 -18.92 16.87
CA GLY A 359 -15.29 -18.65 18.04
C GLY A 359 -15.76 -17.19 18.17
N THR A 360 -15.27 -16.29 17.30
CA THR A 360 -15.70 -14.89 17.29
C THR A 360 -16.29 -14.49 15.94
N LYS A 361 -17.15 -13.47 15.94
CA LYS A 361 -17.63 -12.76 14.76
C LYS A 361 -16.96 -11.39 14.70
N ALA A 362 -16.34 -11.06 13.58
CA ALA A 362 -15.59 -9.82 13.40
C ALA A 362 -16.42 -8.76 12.62
N GLU A 363 -16.37 -7.51 13.09
CA GLU A 363 -16.95 -6.36 12.42
C GLU A 363 -15.91 -5.24 12.35
N ILE A 364 -15.62 -4.76 11.12
CA ILE A 364 -14.62 -3.70 10.90
C ILE A 364 -15.13 -2.37 11.47
N VAL A 365 -14.30 -1.72 12.26
CA VAL A 365 -14.55 -0.36 12.76
C VAL A 365 -13.79 0.64 11.88
N PRO A 366 -14.48 1.53 11.16
CA PRO A 366 -13.82 2.61 10.47
C PRO A 366 -13.24 3.59 11.52
N LEU A 367 -11.93 3.54 11.69
CA LEU A 367 -11.22 4.42 12.60
C LEU A 367 -10.39 5.41 11.79
N TYR A 368 -10.66 6.70 11.96
CA TYR A 368 -9.76 7.75 11.48
C TYR A 368 -8.75 8.09 12.59
N VAL A 369 -7.46 7.99 12.27
CA VAL A 369 -6.36 8.37 13.16
C VAL A 369 -5.84 9.74 12.73
N PRO A 370 -5.95 10.77 13.58
CA PRO A 370 -5.40 12.09 13.27
C PRO A 370 -3.87 12.01 13.08
N GLY A 371 -3.36 12.65 12.04
CA GLY A 371 -1.94 12.63 11.70
C GLY A 371 -1.55 11.52 10.73
N GLU A 372 -2.52 10.74 10.24
CA GLU A 372 -2.30 9.85 9.11
C GLU A 372 -1.75 10.64 7.92
N VAL A 373 -0.75 10.07 7.25
CA VAL A 373 0.02 10.77 6.23
C VAL A 373 -0.87 11.15 5.06
N THR A 374 -1.26 12.40 5.02
CA THR A 374 -1.77 12.99 3.81
C THR A 374 -0.57 13.46 2.99
N TRP A 375 -0.34 12.83 1.85
CA TRP A 375 0.66 13.30 0.90
C TRP A 375 0.30 14.73 0.51
N PRO A 376 1.20 15.73 0.67
CA PRO A 376 0.83 17.12 0.44
C PRO A 376 0.23 17.39 -0.92
N ARG A 377 0.63 16.63 -1.92
CA ARG A 377 0.18 16.76 -3.32
C ARG A 377 -0.60 15.54 -3.81
N THR A 378 -1.40 14.93 -2.93
CA THR A 378 -2.21 13.77 -3.28
C THR A 378 -3.38 14.15 -4.17
N LEU A 379 -3.50 13.41 -5.28
CA LEU A 379 -4.70 13.34 -6.10
C LEU A 379 -4.89 11.86 -6.47
N GLN A 380 -5.70 11.14 -5.69
CA GLN A 380 -5.88 9.71 -5.81
C GLN A 380 -7.25 9.37 -6.34
N PHE A 381 -7.29 8.63 -7.44
CA PHE A 381 -8.49 8.07 -8.05
C PHE A 381 -8.65 6.62 -7.63
N MET A 382 -9.74 6.31 -6.99
CA MET A 382 -10.10 4.95 -6.58
C MET A 382 -11.41 4.55 -7.25
N TRP A 383 -11.35 3.58 -8.15
CA TRP A 383 -12.51 3.03 -8.82
C TRP A 383 -13.03 1.83 -8.02
N GLU A 384 -14.25 1.92 -7.54
CA GLU A 384 -14.93 0.89 -6.77
C GLU A 384 -16.01 0.25 -7.63
N MET A 385 -15.69 -0.93 -8.17
CA MET A 385 -16.55 -1.64 -9.11
C MET A 385 -17.25 -2.85 -8.49
N ASP A 386 -16.78 -3.31 -7.33
CA ASP A 386 -17.36 -4.43 -6.60
C ASP A 386 -18.27 -3.90 -5.48
N GLY A 387 -19.57 -4.02 -5.66
CA GLY A 387 -20.55 -3.53 -4.70
C GLY A 387 -21.92 -3.34 -5.32
N MET A 388 -22.89 -2.85 -4.52
CA MET A 388 -24.24 -2.59 -5.00
C MET A 388 -24.34 -1.43 -5.99
N ALA A 389 -23.39 -0.48 -5.92
CA ALA A 389 -23.32 0.64 -6.84
C ALA A 389 -21.85 0.98 -7.14
N PRO A 390 -21.45 1.02 -8.43
CA PRO A 390 -20.11 1.44 -8.80
C PRO A 390 -19.91 2.93 -8.47
N ARG A 391 -18.70 3.28 -8.06
CA ARG A 391 -18.36 4.69 -7.77
C ARG A 391 -16.90 4.99 -8.08
N LEU A 392 -16.62 6.27 -8.30
CA LEU A 392 -15.29 6.85 -8.38
C LEU A 392 -15.08 7.74 -7.15
N SER A 393 -14.18 7.33 -6.28
CA SER A 393 -13.75 8.12 -5.12
C SER A 393 -12.46 8.84 -5.47
N VAL A 394 -12.40 10.15 -5.25
CA VAL A 394 -11.22 10.96 -5.47
C VAL A 394 -10.81 11.63 -4.17
N TYR A 395 -9.60 11.29 -3.70
CA TYR A 395 -9.00 11.88 -2.50
C TYR A 395 -7.95 12.90 -2.95
N TYR A 396 -8.02 14.11 -2.45
CA TYR A 396 -7.10 15.18 -2.85
C TYR A 396 -6.86 16.18 -1.74
N ASN A 397 -5.77 16.92 -1.87
CA ASN A 397 -5.47 18.02 -0.97
C ASN A 397 -6.01 19.32 -1.58
N GLU A 398 -7.04 19.88 -0.96
CA GLU A 398 -7.73 21.09 -1.44
C GLU A 398 -6.81 22.33 -1.52
N ASN A 399 -5.68 22.33 -0.80
CA ASN A 399 -4.70 23.40 -0.89
C ASN A 399 -3.89 23.37 -2.21
N TYR A 400 -3.89 22.23 -2.91
CA TYR A 400 -3.17 22.04 -4.15
C TYR A 400 -4.07 21.88 -5.36
N PHE A 401 -5.26 21.30 -5.19
CA PHE A 401 -6.19 20.99 -6.27
C PHE A 401 -7.52 21.71 -6.04
N PRO A 402 -7.89 22.67 -6.93
CA PRO A 402 -9.21 23.31 -6.84
C PRO A 402 -10.34 22.29 -7.07
N ASP A 403 -11.42 22.40 -6.29
CA ASP A 403 -12.59 21.53 -6.38
C ASP A 403 -13.16 21.44 -7.80
N GLU A 404 -13.28 22.57 -8.48
CA GLU A 404 -13.77 22.65 -9.88
C GLU A 404 -12.91 21.84 -10.86
N ALA A 405 -11.58 21.81 -10.63
CA ALA A 405 -10.67 21.01 -11.45
C ALA A 405 -10.84 19.51 -11.18
N VAL A 406 -11.02 19.14 -9.92
CA VAL A 406 -11.29 17.74 -9.53
C VAL A 406 -12.64 17.27 -10.08
N GLU A 407 -13.68 18.07 -10.01
CA GLU A 407 -14.99 17.79 -10.62
C GLU A 407 -14.88 17.60 -12.13
N SER A 408 -14.11 18.47 -12.82
CA SER A 408 -13.87 18.33 -14.26
C SER A 408 -13.16 17.02 -14.61
N LEU A 409 -12.18 16.60 -13.81
CA LEU A 409 -11.50 15.31 -13.99
C LEU A 409 -12.43 14.12 -13.79
N ILE A 410 -13.25 14.15 -12.78
CA ILE A 410 -14.24 13.09 -12.48
C ILE A 410 -15.18 12.95 -13.69
N GLN A 411 -15.72 14.07 -14.17
CA GLN A 411 -16.64 14.06 -15.31
C GLN A 411 -15.98 13.58 -16.60
N ALA A 412 -14.76 14.00 -16.88
CA ALA A 412 -14.02 13.56 -18.06
C ALA A 412 -13.69 12.06 -17.98
N ALA A 413 -13.31 11.54 -16.80
CA ALA A 413 -13.03 10.13 -16.60
C ALA A 413 -14.31 9.27 -16.75
N GLU A 414 -15.43 9.72 -16.23
CA GLU A 414 -16.73 9.08 -16.43
C GLU A 414 -17.12 9.08 -17.91
N ASN A 415 -17.05 10.22 -18.60
CA ASN A 415 -17.37 10.35 -20.01
C ASN A 415 -16.52 9.40 -20.87
N PHE A 416 -15.24 9.24 -20.56
CA PHE A 416 -14.36 8.28 -21.24
C PHE A 416 -14.90 6.86 -21.16
N VAL A 417 -15.31 6.42 -19.99
CA VAL A 417 -15.84 5.06 -19.76
C VAL A 417 -17.22 4.89 -20.42
N LEU A 418 -18.04 5.95 -20.40
CA LEU A 418 -19.40 5.90 -20.93
C LEU A 418 -19.48 6.13 -22.43
N SER A 419 -18.40 6.67 -23.05
CA SER A 419 -18.38 6.90 -24.49
C SER A 419 -18.53 5.57 -25.24
N THR A 420 -19.50 5.52 -26.12
CA THR A 420 -19.61 4.43 -27.09
C THR A 420 -18.69 4.77 -28.25
N ASP A 421 -17.71 3.90 -28.54
CA ASP A 421 -17.02 3.95 -29.84
C ASP A 421 -18.06 3.71 -30.93
N SER A 422 -18.62 4.78 -31.52
CA SER A 422 -19.40 4.75 -32.75
C SER A 422 -18.47 4.79 -33.95
#